data_25d2415102ceb1026e2d745e291fc477
#
_entry.id   25d2415102ceb1026e2d745e291fc477
#
_cell.length_a   1.000
_cell.length_b   1.000
_cell.length_c   1.000
_cell.angle_alpha   90.00
_cell.angle_beta   90.00
_cell.angle_gamma   90.00
#
_symmetry.space_group_name_H-M   'P 1'
#
loop_
_entity.id
_entity.type
_entity.pdbx_description
1 polymer ?
#
loop_
_entity_poly.entity_id
_entity_poly.type
_entity_poly.pdbx_seq_one_letter_code
_entity_poly.pdbx_strand_id
1 'polypeptide(L)'
;AKRFAKVAGEMVSLMAVEALASKVWPEAQHAAVAVPDAKKGEQIVLMTTQEDADRPALVERAHQDNIGEINVPRKVMVVVAIPVLGTGKTDYVSAQSLVETTS
;
A
#
# COMPACT_ATOMS: atom_id res chain seq x y z
N ALA A 1 10.69 10.75 6.00
CA ALA A 1 9.70 11.74 5.57
C ALA A 1 8.30 11.12 5.52
N LYS A 2 7.29 11.92 5.86
CA LYS A 2 5.90 11.46 5.80
C LYS A 2 5.45 11.38 4.34
N ARG A 3 4.77 10.30 4.01
CA ARG A 3 4.25 10.07 2.67
C ARG A 3 2.73 9.99 2.72
N PHE A 4 2.07 10.74 1.83
CA PHE A 4 0.62 10.80 1.77
C PHE A 4 0.14 10.63 0.34
N ALA A 5 -1.09 10.10 0.22
CA ALA A 5 -1.84 10.09 -1.04
C ALA A 5 -3.06 10.96 -0.85
N LYS A 6 -3.48 11.65 -1.90
CA LYS A 6 -4.73 12.41 -1.87
C LYS A 6 -5.79 11.61 -2.62
N VAL A 7 -6.66 10.95 -1.86
CA VAL A 7 -7.68 10.06 -2.39
C VAL A 7 -9.05 10.70 -2.17
N ALA A 8 -9.75 11.00 -3.26
CA ALA A 8 -11.09 11.62 -3.20
C ALA A 8 -11.11 12.86 -2.31
N GLY A 9 -10.05 13.68 -2.36
CA GLY A 9 -9.96 14.91 -1.59
C GLY A 9 -9.43 14.76 -0.17
N GLU A 10 -9.16 13.54 0.29
CA GLU A 10 -8.65 13.30 1.65
C GLU A 10 -7.20 12.85 1.61
N MET A 11 -6.43 13.31 2.61
CA MET A 11 -5.03 12.91 2.73
C MET A 11 -4.94 11.60 3.50
N VAL A 12 -4.37 10.58 2.87
CA VAL A 12 -4.21 9.26 3.47
C VAL A 12 -2.73 8.97 3.68
N SER A 13 -2.36 8.58 4.90
CA SER A 13 -0.97 8.24 5.21
C SER A 13 -0.60 6.89 4.61
N LEU A 14 0.42 6.88 3.74
CA LEU A 14 0.93 5.62 3.18
C LEU A 14 1.59 4.76 4.25
N MET A 15 2.19 5.39 5.27
CA MET A 15 2.76 4.66 6.40
C MET A 15 1.67 3.94 7.20
N ALA A 16 0.51 4.56 7.35
CA ALA A 16 -0.62 3.94 8.06
C ALA A 16 -1.16 2.73 7.27
N VAL A 17 -1.17 2.82 5.95
CA VAL A 17 -1.57 1.70 5.09
C VAL A 17 -0.60 0.53 5.28
N GLU A 18 0.71 0.81 5.29
CA GLU A 18 1.73 -0.22 5.53
C GLU A 18 1.59 -0.83 6.93
N ALA A 19 1.27 0.00 7.92
CA ALA A 19 1.07 -0.49 9.29
C ALA A 19 -0.12 -1.45 9.37
N LEU A 20 -1.21 -1.13 8.68
CA LEU A 20 -2.37 -2.02 8.60
C LEU A 20 -1.97 -3.36 7.96
N ALA A 21 -1.24 -3.33 6.86
CA ALA A 21 -0.78 -4.56 6.20
C ALA A 21 0.10 -5.39 7.12
N SER A 22 0.97 -4.75 7.90
CA SER A 22 1.85 -5.45 8.85
C SER A 22 1.09 -6.09 9.99
N LYS A 23 -0.06 -5.55 10.38
CA LYS A 23 -0.91 -6.18 11.38
C LYS A 23 -1.55 -7.45 10.84
N VAL A 24 -1.93 -7.46 9.56
CA VAL A 24 -2.58 -8.61 8.94
C VAL A 24 -1.54 -9.68 8.56
N TRP A 25 -0.41 -9.25 8.01
CA TRP A 25 0.66 -10.16 7.57
C TRP A 25 2.00 -9.72 8.16
N PRO A 26 2.22 -9.99 9.46
CA PRO A 26 3.41 -9.46 10.16
C PRO A 26 4.75 -10.02 9.69
N GLU A 27 4.75 -11.13 8.97
CA GLU A 27 6.00 -11.74 8.52
C GLU A 27 6.38 -11.32 7.10
N ALA A 28 5.47 -10.66 6.39
CA ALA A 28 5.73 -10.21 5.04
C ALA A 28 6.25 -8.77 5.02
N GLN A 29 6.78 -8.36 3.89
CA GLN A 29 7.23 -6.98 3.66
C GLN A 29 6.19 -6.26 2.82
N HIS A 30 6.05 -4.96 3.05
CA HIS A 30 5.00 -4.16 2.43
C HIS A 30 5.52 -2.79 2.02
N ALA A 31 5.00 -2.29 0.90
CA ALA A 31 5.27 -0.92 0.46
C ALA A 31 3.99 -0.37 -0.15
N ALA A 32 3.49 0.74 0.38
CA ALA A 32 2.30 1.40 -0.17
C ALA A 32 2.75 2.56 -1.05
N VAL A 33 2.18 2.64 -2.23
CA VAL A 33 2.46 3.73 -3.17
C VAL A 33 1.16 4.33 -3.68
N ALA A 34 1.22 5.60 -4.07
CA ALA A 34 0.09 6.30 -4.67
C ALA A 34 0.31 6.38 -6.17
N VAL A 35 -0.73 6.06 -6.94
CA VAL A 35 -0.69 6.18 -8.39
C VAL A 35 -1.87 7.01 -8.86
N PRO A 36 -1.79 7.64 -10.04
CA PRO A 36 -2.90 8.46 -10.54
C PRO A 36 -4.17 7.65 -10.71
N ASP A 37 -5.31 8.29 -10.42
CA ASP A 37 -6.64 7.73 -10.61
C ASP A 37 -7.53 8.80 -11.22
N ALA A 38 -8.18 8.48 -12.34
CA ALA A 38 -8.96 9.45 -13.10
C ALA A 38 -10.13 10.03 -12.33
N LYS A 39 -10.69 9.28 -11.38
CA LYS A 39 -11.87 9.72 -10.62
C LYS A 39 -11.53 10.29 -9.25
N LYS A 40 -10.51 9.76 -8.59
CA LYS A 40 -10.22 10.09 -7.19
C LYS A 40 -8.95 10.89 -6.99
N GLY A 41 -8.29 11.28 -8.06
CA GLY A 41 -7.00 11.95 -8.01
C GLY A 41 -5.88 10.94 -7.91
N GLU A 42 -5.84 10.21 -6.80
CA GLU A 42 -4.88 9.13 -6.59
C GLU A 42 -5.58 7.90 -6.03
N GLN A 43 -4.99 6.75 -6.24
CA GLN A 43 -5.38 5.52 -5.55
C GLN A 43 -4.13 4.90 -4.92
N ILE A 44 -4.34 4.10 -3.89
CA ILE A 44 -3.25 3.47 -3.16
C ILE A 44 -3.14 2.02 -3.59
N VAL A 45 -1.91 1.60 -3.90
CA VAL A 45 -1.60 0.21 -4.21
C VAL A 45 -0.63 -0.29 -3.14
N LEU A 46 -0.95 -1.44 -2.55
CA LEU A 46 -0.05 -2.11 -1.62
C LEU A 46 0.75 -3.16 -2.37
N MET A 47 2.07 -3.01 -2.35
CA MET A 47 2.98 -4.03 -2.81
C MET A 47 3.36 -4.88 -1.60
N THR A 48 3.27 -6.21 -1.70
CA THR A 48 3.49 -7.09 -0.56
C THR A 48 4.12 -8.41 -0.99
N THR A 49 4.92 -8.99 -0.09
CA THR A 49 5.51 -10.30 -0.32
C THR A 49 4.63 -11.44 0.19
N GLN A 50 3.47 -11.13 0.78
CA GLN A 50 2.54 -12.15 1.24
C GLN A 50 1.86 -12.83 0.05
N GLU A 51 2.13 -14.11 -0.17
CA GLU A 51 1.68 -14.80 -1.38
C GLU A 51 0.17 -14.87 -1.54
N ASP A 52 -0.56 -15.04 -0.44
CA ASP A 52 -2.02 -15.13 -0.47
C ASP A 52 -2.71 -13.83 -0.06
N ALA A 53 -2.00 -12.70 -0.16
CA ALA A 53 -2.57 -11.42 0.23
C ALA A 53 -3.75 -11.06 -0.68
N ASP A 54 -4.78 -10.49 -0.06
CA ASP A 54 -5.93 -9.97 -0.78
C ASP A 54 -6.50 -8.76 -0.04
N ARG A 55 -7.32 -8.00 -0.74
CA ARG A 55 -7.94 -6.79 -0.18
C ARG A 55 -8.95 -7.09 0.92
N PRO A 56 -9.80 -8.14 0.80
CA PRO A 56 -10.79 -8.42 1.87
C PRO A 56 -10.19 -8.60 3.25
N ALA A 57 -9.03 -9.22 3.37
CA ALA A 57 -8.37 -9.37 4.68
C ALA A 57 -8.02 -8.02 5.30
N LEU A 58 -7.59 -7.06 4.46
CA LEU A 58 -7.29 -5.71 4.93
C LEU A 58 -8.55 -4.96 5.35
N VAL A 59 -9.63 -5.10 4.57
CA VAL A 59 -10.91 -4.46 4.89
C VAL A 59 -11.43 -5.00 6.23
N GLU A 60 -11.37 -6.30 6.44
CA GLU A 60 -11.84 -6.91 7.67
C GLU A 60 -11.07 -6.38 8.89
N ARG A 61 -9.73 -6.32 8.79
CA ARG A 61 -8.92 -5.81 9.89
C ARG A 61 -9.18 -4.32 10.15
N ALA A 62 -9.36 -3.56 9.09
CA ALA A 62 -9.68 -2.14 9.22
C ALA A 62 -11.00 -1.95 9.95
N HIS A 63 -12.02 -2.75 9.64
CA HIS A 63 -13.29 -2.71 10.35
C HIS A 63 -13.11 -3.03 11.83
N GLN A 64 -12.34 -4.06 12.15
CA GLN A 64 -12.08 -4.44 13.54
C GLN A 64 -11.39 -3.32 14.32
N ASP A 65 -10.52 -2.57 13.66
CA ASP A 65 -9.74 -1.51 14.29
C ASP A 65 -10.37 -0.13 14.14
N ASN A 66 -11.60 -0.06 13.63
CA ASN A 66 -12.31 1.21 13.38
C ASN A 66 -11.52 2.15 12.46
N ILE A 67 -10.85 1.59 11.48
CA ILE A 67 -10.12 2.35 10.46
C ILE A 67 -11.04 2.51 9.26
N GLY A 68 -11.21 3.74 8.79
CA GLY A 68 -12.04 4.01 7.61
C GLY A 68 -11.51 3.32 6.35
N GLU A 69 -12.42 2.89 5.49
CA GLU A 69 -12.06 2.13 4.30
C GLU A 69 -11.19 2.91 3.33
N ILE A 70 -11.23 4.25 3.38
CA ILE A 70 -10.36 5.07 2.55
C ILE A 70 -8.87 4.82 2.82
N ASN A 71 -8.54 4.28 3.99
CA ASN A 71 -7.18 3.93 4.38
C ASN A 71 -6.78 2.52 3.94
N VAL A 72 -7.69 1.79 3.27
CA VAL A 72 -7.40 0.46 2.75
C VAL A 72 -6.94 0.62 1.29
N PRO A 73 -5.84 -0.03 0.89
CA PRO A 73 -5.38 0.11 -0.49
C PRO A 73 -6.43 -0.41 -1.47
N ARG A 74 -6.54 0.27 -2.60
CA ARG A 74 -7.47 -0.13 -3.66
C ARG A 74 -7.07 -1.44 -4.28
N LYS A 75 -5.76 -1.66 -4.45
CA LYS A 75 -5.22 -2.86 -5.07
C LYS A 75 -4.10 -3.43 -4.21
N VAL A 76 -3.94 -4.75 -4.30
CA VAL A 76 -2.86 -5.48 -3.65
C VAL A 76 -2.05 -6.15 -4.76
N MET A 77 -0.75 -5.88 -4.79
CA MET A 77 0.17 -6.44 -5.77
C MET A 77 1.18 -7.33 -5.06
N VAL A 78 1.09 -8.63 -5.31
CA VAL A 78 2.01 -9.59 -4.68
C VAL A 78 3.29 -9.65 -5.50
N VAL A 79 4.43 -9.53 -4.80
CA VAL A 79 5.75 -9.56 -5.43
C VAL A 79 6.65 -10.51 -4.67
N VAL A 80 7.72 -10.98 -5.33
CA VAL A 80 8.70 -11.84 -4.68
C VAL A 80 9.51 -11.06 -3.65
N ALA A 81 9.84 -9.82 -3.96
CA ALA A 81 10.62 -8.96 -3.08
C ALA A 81 10.25 -7.50 -3.30
N ILE A 82 10.31 -6.71 -2.23
CA ILE A 82 10.14 -5.27 -2.30
C ILE A 82 11.48 -4.65 -2.72
N PRO A 83 11.51 -3.73 -3.71
CA PRO A 83 12.76 -3.07 -4.07
C PRO A 83 13.38 -2.34 -2.89
N VAL A 84 14.69 -2.44 -2.74
CA VAL A 84 15.42 -1.76 -1.66
C VAL A 84 16.57 -0.95 -2.22
N LEU A 85 16.91 0.12 -1.49
CA LEU A 85 18.07 0.93 -1.78
C LEU A 85 19.33 0.22 -1.25
N GLY A 86 20.50 0.71 -1.63
CA GLY A 86 21.76 0.18 -1.10
C GLY A 86 21.87 0.29 0.43
N THR A 87 21.09 1.19 1.03
CA THR A 87 21.02 1.33 2.49
C THR A 87 20.14 0.29 3.15
N GLY A 88 19.40 -0.50 2.37
CA GLY A 88 18.43 -1.45 2.91
C GLY A 88 17.02 -0.89 3.09
N LYS A 89 16.83 0.42 2.93
CA LYS A 89 15.51 1.04 3.00
C LYS A 89 14.72 0.77 1.74
N THR A 90 13.40 0.79 1.84
CA THR A 90 12.52 0.59 0.70
C THR A 90 12.79 1.63 -0.39
N ASP A 91 12.95 1.16 -1.61
CA ASP A 91 13.11 2.03 -2.79
C ASP A 91 11.73 2.33 -3.36
N TYR A 92 11.12 3.41 -2.86
CA TYR A 92 9.76 3.77 -3.25
C TYR A 92 9.66 4.25 -4.70
N VAL A 93 10.73 4.80 -5.25
CA VAL A 93 10.75 5.23 -6.65
C VAL A 93 10.61 4.00 -7.56
N SER A 94 11.38 2.95 -7.28
CA SER A 94 11.30 1.71 -8.04
C SER A 94 9.97 1.00 -7.82
N ALA A 95 9.47 0.98 -6.58
CA ALA A 95 8.17 0.38 -6.28
C ALA A 95 7.05 1.08 -7.06
N GLN A 96 7.04 2.41 -7.06
CA GLN A 96 6.08 3.20 -7.81
C GLN A 96 6.12 2.87 -9.30
N SER A 97 7.32 2.79 -9.85
CA SER A 97 7.52 2.48 -11.27
C SER A 97 6.98 1.10 -11.62
N LEU A 98 7.24 0.10 -10.77
CA LEU A 98 6.74 -1.26 -10.98
C LEU A 98 5.22 -1.30 -10.98
N VAL A 99 4.58 -0.60 -10.05
CA VAL A 99 3.13 -0.56 -9.99
C VAL A 99 2.54 0.10 -11.23
N GLU A 100 3.13 1.22 -11.66
CA GLU A 100 2.63 1.95 -12.82
C GLU A 100 2.79 1.18 -14.12
N THR A 101 3.87 0.42 -14.27
CA THR A 101 4.12 -0.33 -15.50
C THR A 101 3.34 -1.65 -15.54
N THR A 102 2.88 -2.15 -14.41
CA THR A 102 2.16 -3.42 -14.34
C THR A 102 0.64 -3.22 -14.45
N SER A 103 0.15 -2.05 -14.13
CA SER A 103 -1.30 -1.77 -14.22
C SER A 103 -1.74 -1.29 -15.64
#